data_418472ac814c9923b17ddd075ebe8423
#
_entry.id   418472ac814c9923b17ddd075ebe8423
#
_cell.length_a   1.000
_cell.length_b   1.000
_cell.length_c   1.000
_cell.angle_alpha   90.00
_cell.angle_beta   90.00
_cell.angle_gamma   90.00
#
_symmetry.space_group_name_H-M   'P 1'
#
loop_
_entity.id
_entity.type
_entity.pdbx_description
1 polymer ?
#
loop_
_entity_poly.entity_id
_entity_poly.type
_entity_poly.pdbx_seq_one_letter_code
_entity_poly.pdbx_strand_id
1 'polypeptide(L)'
;MAEDKITITLNGKTTECPVLIGTENEHAINIDKLREDTGFVTLDFGYKNTGATTSKITFLDGELGILRYRGYDIADLAENSNFVEVAYALLYGELPTAAQFADFNQKLKDNSDVPAEVAAILKAMPKGTHPMAQLSAVTIALSGVYKDGAKLTEENYINMLAKFPVLVAMVIRNSQGLDFVANDKTLDYVANFLQMAFGKPASNVLVDAMDKLLILHADHEQNCSTSTVRMVGSSNANIYASITGGISALWGPL
;
A
#
# COMPACT_ATOMS: atom_id res chain seq x y z
N MET A 1 34.24 -7.83 -2.42
CA MET A 1 34.13 -7.77 -0.94
C MET A 1 33.83 -9.19 -0.49
N ALA A 2 34.49 -9.70 0.55
CA ALA A 2 34.13 -11.01 1.11
C ALA A 2 32.66 -10.91 1.60
N GLU A 3 31.80 -11.82 1.16
CA GLU A 3 30.46 -11.90 1.70
C GLU A 3 30.57 -12.36 3.15
N ASP A 4 30.05 -11.59 4.08
CA ASP A 4 29.96 -12.01 5.47
C ASP A 4 29.05 -13.23 5.56
N LYS A 5 29.51 -14.25 6.31
CA LYS A 5 28.79 -15.50 6.46
C LYS A 5 28.77 -15.92 7.92
N ILE A 6 27.68 -16.54 8.34
CA ILE A 6 27.65 -17.27 9.60
C ILE A 6 27.60 -18.77 9.31
N THR A 7 28.16 -19.54 10.22
CA THR A 7 28.17 -21.02 10.17
C THR A 7 27.18 -21.55 11.19
N ILE A 8 26.21 -22.35 10.76
CA ILE A 8 25.24 -23.03 11.63
C ILE A 8 25.53 -24.53 11.60
N THR A 9 25.78 -25.11 12.76
CA THR A 9 26.00 -26.56 12.91
C THR A 9 24.90 -27.18 13.75
N LEU A 10 24.17 -28.15 13.18
CA LEU A 10 23.05 -28.83 13.80
C LEU A 10 23.20 -30.35 13.61
N ASN A 11 23.29 -31.11 14.70
CA ASN A 11 23.44 -32.57 14.68
C ASN A 11 24.58 -33.07 13.77
N GLY A 12 25.74 -32.38 13.80
CA GLY A 12 26.91 -32.73 12.99
C GLY A 12 26.83 -32.33 11.52
N LYS A 13 25.74 -31.70 11.09
CA LYS A 13 25.61 -31.08 9.75
C LYS A 13 25.86 -29.59 9.86
N THR A 14 26.58 -29.06 8.92
CA THR A 14 26.98 -27.65 8.88
C THR A 14 26.52 -27.00 7.60
N THR A 15 25.97 -25.79 7.70
CA THR A 15 25.65 -24.92 6.57
C THR A 15 26.25 -23.55 6.76
N GLU A 16 26.66 -22.89 5.68
CA GLU A 16 27.07 -21.49 5.67
C GLU A 16 25.89 -20.64 5.18
N CYS A 17 25.46 -19.69 6.02
CA CYS A 17 24.39 -18.76 5.69
C CYS A 17 24.99 -17.39 5.38
N PRO A 18 24.78 -16.84 4.17
CA PRO A 18 25.18 -15.49 3.83
C PRO A 18 24.51 -14.46 4.75
N VAL A 19 25.22 -13.40 5.08
CA VAL A 19 24.67 -12.25 5.80
C VAL A 19 24.37 -11.14 4.81
N LEU A 20 23.14 -10.66 4.81
CA LEU A 20 22.72 -9.49 4.06
C LEU A 20 22.82 -8.28 4.99
N ILE A 21 23.48 -7.22 4.55
CA ILE A 21 23.63 -5.98 5.31
C ILE A 21 22.78 -4.91 4.61
N GLY A 22 21.82 -4.35 5.35
CA GLY A 22 21.00 -3.23 4.91
C GLY A 22 21.76 -1.91 4.86
N THR A 23 21.21 -0.89 4.22
CA THR A 23 21.83 0.44 4.09
C THR A 23 21.98 1.17 5.42
N GLU A 24 21.18 0.83 6.41
CA GLU A 24 21.22 1.36 7.77
C GLU A 24 21.94 0.40 8.74
N ASN A 25 22.79 -0.49 8.19
CA ASN A 25 23.61 -1.45 8.92
C ASN A 25 22.81 -2.55 9.66
N GLU A 26 21.62 -2.87 9.22
CA GLU A 26 20.86 -4.03 9.68
C GLU A 26 21.41 -5.31 9.08
N HIS A 27 21.54 -6.35 9.89
CA HIS A 27 22.08 -7.63 9.47
C HIS A 27 21.02 -8.71 9.43
N ALA A 28 20.82 -9.35 8.28
CA ALA A 28 19.91 -10.46 8.11
C ALA A 28 20.64 -11.72 7.67
N ILE A 29 20.30 -12.85 8.28
CA ILE A 29 20.85 -14.17 7.93
C ILE A 29 20.00 -14.77 6.82
N ASN A 30 20.59 -15.03 5.65
CA ASN A 30 19.88 -15.75 4.59
C ASN A 30 19.87 -17.25 4.89
N ILE A 31 18.69 -17.79 5.18
CA ILE A 31 18.47 -19.18 5.59
C ILE A 31 17.93 -20.07 4.45
N ASP A 32 17.98 -19.65 3.19
CA ASP A 32 17.38 -20.37 2.06
C ASP A 32 17.82 -21.84 1.99
N LYS A 33 19.11 -22.11 2.26
CA LYS A 33 19.68 -23.46 2.22
C LYS A 33 19.61 -24.23 3.53
N LEU A 34 19.21 -23.60 4.63
CA LEU A 34 19.24 -24.22 5.95
C LEU A 34 18.53 -25.58 5.99
N ARG A 35 17.34 -25.68 5.42
CA ARG A 35 16.56 -26.92 5.39
C ARG A 35 17.19 -27.98 4.49
N GLU A 36 17.66 -27.59 3.32
CA GLU A 36 18.30 -28.49 2.38
C GLU A 36 19.55 -29.15 2.99
N ASP A 37 20.42 -28.36 3.60
CA ASP A 37 21.71 -28.80 4.13
C ASP A 37 21.56 -29.58 5.44
N THR A 38 20.67 -29.16 6.32
CA THR A 38 20.60 -29.68 7.69
C THR A 38 19.35 -30.50 7.99
N GLY A 39 18.27 -30.27 7.27
CA GLY A 39 16.92 -30.83 7.55
C GLY A 39 16.12 -30.00 8.56
N PHE A 40 16.66 -28.92 9.12
CA PHE A 40 16.00 -28.07 10.09
C PHE A 40 15.33 -26.86 9.42
N VAL A 41 14.27 -26.36 10.06
CA VAL A 41 13.60 -25.09 9.73
C VAL A 41 13.66 -24.18 10.93
N THR A 42 13.52 -22.87 10.70
CA THR A 42 13.33 -21.88 11.77
C THR A 42 11.89 -21.87 12.26
N LEU A 43 11.69 -21.51 13.52
CA LEU A 43 10.36 -21.32 14.13
C LEU A 43 10.35 -19.97 14.79
N ASP A 44 9.50 -19.08 14.29
CA ASP A 44 9.32 -17.72 14.78
C ASP A 44 7.82 -17.40 14.84
N PHE A 45 7.24 -17.42 16.03
CA PHE A 45 5.82 -17.15 16.22
C PHE A 45 5.51 -15.67 15.98
N GLY A 46 4.71 -15.39 14.94
CA GLY A 46 4.30 -14.03 14.59
C GLY A 46 5.37 -13.21 13.88
N TYR A 47 6.40 -13.86 13.36
CA TYR A 47 7.44 -13.21 12.56
C TYR A 47 8.18 -12.05 13.26
N LYS A 48 8.35 -12.16 14.59
CA LYS A 48 8.97 -11.10 15.40
C LYS A 48 10.46 -10.88 15.12
N ASN A 49 11.14 -11.93 14.63
CA ASN A 49 12.58 -11.92 14.36
C ASN A 49 12.91 -12.51 12.99
N THR A 50 11.99 -12.35 12.03
CA THR A 50 12.15 -12.91 10.69
C THR A 50 12.01 -11.82 9.63
N GLY A 51 13.09 -11.51 8.94
CA GLY A 51 13.05 -10.68 7.74
C GLY A 51 12.36 -11.43 6.60
N ALA A 52 11.16 -10.99 6.20
CA ALA A 52 10.38 -11.65 5.14
C ALA A 52 10.84 -11.27 3.73
N THR A 53 11.55 -10.17 3.57
CA THR A 53 12.04 -9.64 2.29
C THR A 53 13.05 -8.53 2.51
N THR A 54 13.73 -8.14 1.42
CA THR A 54 14.42 -6.85 1.33
C THR A 54 13.51 -5.81 0.69
N SER A 55 13.57 -4.57 1.15
CA SER A 55 12.81 -3.44 0.59
C SER A 55 13.73 -2.23 0.41
N LYS A 56 13.44 -1.42 -0.62
CA LYS A 56 14.07 -0.11 -0.86
C LYS A 56 13.07 1.02 -0.72
N ILE A 57 11.91 0.76 -0.11
CA ILE A 57 10.79 1.72 -0.09
C ILE A 57 10.86 2.55 1.18
N THR A 58 10.80 1.92 2.34
CA THR A 58 10.66 2.59 3.62
C THR A 58 11.73 2.11 4.60
N PHE A 59 12.28 3.03 5.36
CA PHE A 59 13.03 2.77 6.57
C PHE A 59 12.27 3.35 7.76
N LEU A 60 12.06 2.52 8.78
CA LEU A 60 11.37 2.87 10.01
C LEU A 60 12.20 2.44 11.23
N ASP A 61 12.52 3.38 12.11
CA ASP A 61 13.07 3.11 13.43
C ASP A 61 12.16 3.76 14.48
N GLY A 62 11.35 2.94 15.14
CA GLY A 62 10.39 3.41 16.14
C GLY A 62 11.04 3.86 17.45
N GLU A 63 12.27 3.41 17.77
CA GLU A 63 13.01 3.82 18.97
C GLU A 63 13.64 5.19 18.79
N LEU A 64 14.19 5.43 17.61
CA LEU A 64 14.79 6.72 17.25
C LEU A 64 13.78 7.72 16.67
N GLY A 65 12.54 7.28 16.38
CA GLY A 65 11.50 8.12 15.77
C GLY A 65 11.83 8.52 14.33
N ILE A 66 12.48 7.64 13.57
CA ILE A 66 12.90 7.89 12.19
C ILE A 66 11.93 7.20 11.25
N LEU A 67 11.44 7.94 10.25
CA LEU A 67 10.69 7.41 9.12
C LEU A 67 11.21 8.07 7.83
N ARG A 68 11.58 7.27 6.84
CA ARG A 68 12.03 7.73 5.53
C ARG A 68 11.37 6.94 4.42
N TYR A 69 10.92 7.62 3.39
CA TYR A 69 10.44 7.01 2.14
C TYR A 69 11.47 7.24 1.04
N ARG A 70 11.99 6.15 0.45
CA ARG A 70 13.03 6.20 -0.60
C ARG A 70 14.26 7.02 -0.21
N GLY A 71 14.54 7.13 1.09
CA GLY A 71 15.62 7.93 1.64
C GLY A 71 15.26 9.38 2.00
N TYR A 72 14.07 9.87 1.60
CA TYR A 72 13.57 11.18 1.98
C TYR A 72 12.99 11.14 3.41
N ASP A 73 13.35 12.11 4.23
CA ASP A 73 12.81 12.23 5.57
C ASP A 73 11.30 12.55 5.54
N ILE A 74 10.54 11.96 6.46
CA ILE A 74 9.09 12.12 6.48
C ILE A 74 8.66 13.55 6.80
N ALA A 75 9.43 14.28 7.62
CA ALA A 75 9.12 15.67 7.95
C ALA A 75 9.29 16.56 6.71
N ASP A 76 10.38 16.35 5.94
CA ASP A 76 10.62 17.08 4.70
C ASP A 76 9.52 16.81 3.66
N LEU A 77 9.09 15.55 3.51
CA LEU A 77 8.00 15.20 2.61
C LEU A 77 6.67 15.83 3.03
N ALA A 78 6.34 15.81 4.33
CA ALA A 78 5.11 16.39 4.84
C ALA A 78 5.07 17.94 4.73
N GLU A 79 6.22 18.60 4.79
CA GLU A 79 6.31 20.06 4.68
C GLU A 79 6.38 20.56 3.24
N ASN A 80 7.09 19.84 2.36
CA ASN A 80 7.51 20.35 1.06
C ASN A 80 6.91 19.59 -0.13
N SER A 81 6.18 18.52 0.09
CA SER A 81 5.54 17.71 -0.96
C SER A 81 4.02 17.62 -0.77
N ASN A 82 3.36 16.98 -1.71
CA ASN A 82 1.96 16.57 -1.60
C ASN A 82 1.86 15.05 -1.75
N PHE A 83 0.69 14.48 -1.38
CA PHE A 83 0.49 13.03 -1.40
C PHE A 83 0.73 12.40 -2.79
N VAL A 84 0.35 13.09 -3.87
CA VAL A 84 0.54 12.56 -5.24
C VAL A 84 2.03 12.48 -5.61
N GLU A 85 2.85 13.44 -5.21
CA GLU A 85 4.31 13.38 -5.37
C GLU A 85 4.93 12.25 -4.56
N VAL A 86 4.49 12.07 -3.32
CA VAL A 86 4.96 10.98 -2.45
C VAL A 86 4.53 9.62 -3.00
N ALA A 87 3.29 9.49 -3.49
CA ALA A 87 2.82 8.27 -4.15
C ALA A 87 3.66 7.94 -5.39
N TYR A 88 4.01 8.96 -6.18
CA TYR A 88 4.94 8.79 -7.30
C TYR A 88 6.30 8.28 -6.81
N ALA A 89 6.89 8.91 -5.80
CA ALA A 89 8.20 8.50 -5.26
C ALA A 89 8.19 7.06 -4.74
N LEU A 90 7.14 6.65 -4.04
CA LEU A 90 6.99 5.28 -3.56
C LEU A 90 6.93 4.27 -4.71
N LEU A 91 6.24 4.58 -5.81
CA LEU A 91 6.11 3.70 -6.98
C LEU A 91 7.38 3.66 -7.84
N TYR A 92 7.97 4.81 -8.12
CA TYR A 92 9.06 4.93 -9.11
C TYR A 92 10.47 5.11 -8.51
N GLY A 93 10.57 5.40 -7.21
CA GLY A 93 11.85 5.45 -6.48
C GLY A 93 12.40 6.83 -6.18
N GLU A 94 11.96 7.87 -6.91
CA GLU A 94 12.41 9.25 -6.76
C GLU A 94 11.23 10.22 -6.88
N LEU A 95 11.34 11.41 -6.30
CA LEU A 95 10.36 12.47 -6.47
C LEU A 95 10.25 12.87 -7.95
N PRO A 96 9.04 13.20 -8.44
CA PRO A 96 8.83 13.52 -9.84
C PRO A 96 9.42 14.88 -10.21
N THR A 97 9.91 15.01 -11.43
CA THR A 97 10.05 16.31 -12.07
C THR A 97 8.67 16.93 -12.33
N ALA A 98 8.59 18.24 -12.57
CA ALA A 98 7.32 18.92 -12.86
C ALA A 98 6.55 18.27 -14.03
N ALA A 99 7.25 17.82 -15.07
CA ALA A 99 6.63 17.15 -16.22
C ALA A 99 6.08 15.75 -15.85
N GLN A 100 6.83 14.98 -15.08
CA GLN A 100 6.40 13.66 -14.58
C GLN A 100 5.21 13.78 -13.62
N PHE A 101 5.22 14.78 -12.74
CA PHE A 101 4.10 15.06 -11.84
C PHE A 101 2.84 15.40 -12.64
N ALA A 102 2.94 16.29 -13.63
CA ALA A 102 1.80 16.67 -14.45
C ALA A 102 1.20 15.46 -15.21
N ASP A 103 2.04 14.63 -15.82
CA ASP A 103 1.60 13.39 -16.50
C ASP A 103 0.94 12.40 -15.54
N PHE A 104 1.57 12.14 -14.40
CA PHE A 104 1.04 11.22 -13.39
C PHE A 104 -0.29 11.68 -12.79
N ASN A 105 -0.38 12.96 -12.43
CA ASN A 105 -1.61 13.56 -11.90
C ASN A 105 -2.74 13.51 -12.95
N GLN A 106 -2.43 13.75 -14.22
CA GLN A 106 -3.42 13.62 -15.30
C GLN A 106 -3.89 12.17 -15.47
N LYS A 107 -2.96 11.19 -15.44
CA LYS A 107 -3.31 9.76 -15.47
C LYS A 107 -4.24 9.37 -14.31
N LEU A 108 -4.01 9.89 -13.09
CA LEU A 108 -4.89 9.64 -11.95
C LEU A 108 -6.28 10.23 -12.19
N LYS A 109 -6.38 11.48 -12.68
CA LYS A 109 -7.65 12.11 -13.00
C LYS A 109 -8.43 11.35 -14.08
N ASP A 110 -7.77 10.93 -15.15
CA ASP A 110 -8.40 10.21 -16.27
C ASP A 110 -8.93 8.83 -15.85
N ASN A 111 -8.26 8.16 -14.93
CA ASN A 111 -8.58 6.81 -14.47
C ASN A 111 -9.42 6.75 -13.18
N SER A 112 -9.89 7.89 -12.66
CA SER A 112 -10.59 7.96 -11.37
C SER A 112 -12.06 7.52 -11.38
N ASP A 113 -12.69 7.35 -12.54
CA ASP A 113 -14.08 6.94 -12.62
C ASP A 113 -14.29 5.49 -12.16
N VAL A 114 -15.26 5.27 -11.28
CA VAL A 114 -15.64 3.95 -10.80
C VAL A 114 -16.75 3.38 -11.68
N PRO A 115 -16.63 2.13 -12.17
CA PRO A 115 -17.66 1.49 -12.98
C PRO A 115 -19.03 1.42 -12.26
N ALA A 116 -20.10 1.60 -13.02
CA ALA A 116 -21.47 1.62 -12.49
C ALA A 116 -21.84 0.31 -11.78
N GLU A 117 -21.32 -0.80 -12.27
CA GLU A 117 -21.50 -2.15 -11.70
C GLU A 117 -20.94 -2.25 -10.28
N VAL A 118 -19.77 -1.65 -10.04
CA VAL A 118 -19.13 -1.60 -8.71
C VAL A 118 -19.93 -0.73 -7.76
N ALA A 119 -20.42 0.43 -8.25
CA ALA A 119 -21.32 1.30 -7.48
C ALA A 119 -22.64 0.60 -7.11
N ALA A 120 -23.19 -0.21 -8.03
CA ALA A 120 -24.41 -0.98 -7.79
C ALA A 120 -24.23 -2.06 -6.71
N ILE A 121 -23.07 -2.75 -6.68
CA ILE A 121 -22.74 -3.71 -5.63
C ILE A 121 -22.79 -3.05 -4.25
N LEU A 122 -22.19 -1.87 -4.11
CA LEU A 122 -22.17 -1.13 -2.86
C LEU A 122 -23.60 -0.78 -2.37
N LYS A 123 -24.44 -0.31 -3.28
CA LYS A 123 -25.87 0.01 -2.97
C LYS A 123 -26.69 -1.23 -2.61
N ALA A 124 -26.35 -2.40 -3.13
CA ALA A 124 -27.06 -3.66 -2.86
C ALA A 124 -26.66 -4.31 -1.52
N MET A 125 -25.61 -3.83 -0.85
CA MET A 125 -25.19 -4.39 0.44
C MET A 125 -26.22 -4.14 1.54
N PRO A 126 -26.36 -5.05 2.53
CA PRO A 126 -27.23 -4.86 3.67
C PRO A 126 -26.92 -3.55 4.41
N LYS A 127 -27.95 -2.89 4.90
CA LYS A 127 -27.79 -1.70 5.76
C LYS A 127 -26.98 -2.07 7.00
N GLY A 128 -26.05 -1.19 7.40
CA GLY A 128 -25.17 -1.42 8.55
C GLY A 128 -23.98 -2.33 8.28
N THR A 129 -23.75 -2.76 7.02
CA THR A 129 -22.52 -3.46 6.67
C THR A 129 -21.29 -2.62 7.05
N HIS A 130 -20.34 -3.24 7.74
CA HIS A 130 -19.11 -2.55 8.19
C HIS A 130 -18.36 -1.90 7.01
N PRO A 131 -17.85 -0.65 7.13
CA PRO A 131 -17.20 0.06 6.02
C PRO A 131 -16.03 -0.72 5.39
N MET A 132 -15.25 -1.44 6.19
CA MET A 132 -14.14 -2.26 5.67
C MET A 132 -14.64 -3.44 4.83
N ALA A 133 -15.77 -4.07 5.18
CA ALA A 133 -16.41 -5.09 4.34
C ALA A 133 -16.91 -4.51 3.02
N GLN A 134 -17.51 -3.33 3.06
CA GLN A 134 -17.94 -2.62 1.87
C GLN A 134 -16.76 -2.32 0.95
N LEU A 135 -15.67 -1.75 1.50
CA LEU A 135 -14.47 -1.40 0.75
C LEU A 135 -13.80 -2.64 0.14
N SER A 136 -13.67 -3.73 0.90
CA SER A 136 -13.13 -5.00 0.40
C SER A 136 -13.94 -5.54 -0.78
N ALA A 137 -15.26 -5.54 -0.67
CA ALA A 137 -16.14 -6.06 -1.71
C ALA A 137 -16.10 -5.23 -3.00
N VAL A 138 -16.06 -3.90 -2.93
CA VAL A 138 -15.99 -3.06 -4.13
C VAL A 138 -14.58 -3.08 -4.74
N THR A 139 -13.55 -3.27 -3.94
CA THR A 139 -12.17 -3.41 -4.45
C THR A 139 -11.99 -4.70 -5.23
N ILE A 140 -12.43 -5.84 -4.68
CA ILE A 140 -12.35 -7.12 -5.42
C ILE A 140 -13.25 -7.12 -6.67
N ALA A 141 -14.38 -6.41 -6.65
CA ALA A 141 -15.29 -6.33 -7.78
C ALA A 141 -14.65 -5.66 -9.02
N LEU A 142 -13.64 -4.79 -8.82
CA LEU A 142 -12.87 -4.23 -9.93
C LEU A 142 -12.21 -5.31 -10.80
N SER A 143 -11.86 -6.46 -10.24
CA SER A 143 -11.29 -7.58 -11.00
C SER A 143 -12.25 -8.16 -12.05
N GLY A 144 -13.55 -7.99 -11.85
CA GLY A 144 -14.58 -8.39 -12.84
C GLY A 144 -14.65 -7.45 -14.04
N VAL A 145 -14.24 -6.20 -13.87
CA VAL A 145 -14.20 -5.17 -14.92
C VAL A 145 -12.86 -5.15 -15.64
N TYR A 146 -11.77 -5.19 -14.89
CA TYR A 146 -10.39 -5.13 -15.41
C TYR A 146 -9.80 -6.53 -15.51
N LYS A 147 -10.14 -7.25 -16.58
CA LYS A 147 -9.77 -8.67 -16.78
C LYS A 147 -8.27 -8.93 -16.89
N ASP A 148 -7.51 -7.92 -17.32
CA ASP A 148 -6.05 -8.00 -17.43
C ASP A 148 -5.30 -7.60 -16.14
N GLY A 149 -6.02 -7.39 -15.05
CA GLY A 149 -5.46 -7.09 -13.72
C GLY A 149 -4.57 -8.19 -13.11
N ALA A 150 -4.41 -9.32 -13.80
CA ALA A 150 -3.48 -10.39 -13.43
C ALA A 150 -2.00 -9.99 -13.59
N LYS A 151 -1.69 -8.94 -14.34
CA LYS A 151 -0.32 -8.44 -14.51
C LYS A 151 -0.14 -7.19 -13.66
N LEU A 152 0.98 -7.13 -12.93
CA LEU A 152 1.44 -5.90 -12.26
C LEU A 152 1.96 -4.94 -13.34
N THR A 153 1.06 -4.20 -13.98
CA THR A 153 1.38 -3.18 -14.96
C THR A 153 1.19 -1.80 -14.34
N GLU A 154 1.89 -0.80 -14.86
CA GLU A 154 1.70 0.60 -14.47
C GLU A 154 0.22 1.01 -14.49
N GLU A 155 -0.51 0.60 -15.53
CA GLU A 155 -1.94 0.87 -15.67
C GLU A 155 -2.75 0.36 -14.47
N ASN A 156 -2.42 -0.81 -13.95
CA ASN A 156 -3.18 -1.42 -12.84
C ASN A 156 -2.97 -0.70 -11.51
N TYR A 157 -1.73 -0.25 -11.19
CA TYR A 157 -1.59 0.52 -9.94
C TYR A 157 -2.06 1.97 -10.09
N ILE A 158 -2.00 2.56 -11.29
CA ILE A 158 -2.64 3.85 -11.55
C ILE A 158 -4.16 3.72 -11.40
N ASN A 159 -4.78 2.69 -11.96
CA ASN A 159 -6.21 2.41 -11.79
C ASN A 159 -6.61 2.27 -10.32
N MET A 160 -5.82 1.52 -9.53
CA MET A 160 -6.09 1.38 -8.09
C MET A 160 -5.96 2.71 -7.37
N LEU A 161 -4.83 3.39 -7.52
CA LEU A 161 -4.57 4.66 -6.84
C LEU A 161 -5.60 5.73 -7.21
N ALA A 162 -6.00 5.80 -8.47
CA ALA A 162 -7.00 6.76 -8.96
C ALA A 162 -8.41 6.50 -8.43
N LYS A 163 -8.83 5.23 -8.34
CA LYS A 163 -10.19 4.85 -7.94
C LYS A 163 -10.38 4.73 -6.44
N PHE A 164 -9.30 4.46 -5.70
CA PHE A 164 -9.40 4.18 -4.28
C PHE A 164 -10.06 5.31 -3.46
N PRO A 165 -9.70 6.60 -3.62
CA PRO A 165 -10.39 7.68 -2.92
C PRO A 165 -11.86 7.80 -3.29
N VAL A 166 -12.23 7.50 -4.53
CA VAL A 166 -13.64 7.49 -4.96
C VAL A 166 -14.41 6.37 -4.28
N LEU A 167 -13.84 5.15 -4.25
CA LEU A 167 -14.43 4.01 -3.54
C LEU A 167 -14.60 4.29 -2.05
N VAL A 168 -13.58 4.87 -1.39
CA VAL A 168 -13.65 5.23 0.03
C VAL A 168 -14.74 6.27 0.29
N ALA A 169 -14.81 7.32 -0.54
CA ALA A 169 -15.86 8.33 -0.43
C ALA A 169 -17.27 7.73 -0.62
N MET A 170 -17.42 6.82 -1.59
CA MET A 170 -18.67 6.10 -1.81
C MET A 170 -19.05 5.23 -0.60
N VAL A 171 -18.09 4.52 0.01
CA VAL A 171 -18.32 3.71 1.23
C VAL A 171 -18.73 4.60 2.40
N ILE A 172 -18.07 5.73 2.62
CA ILE A 172 -18.43 6.69 3.67
C ILE A 172 -19.88 7.14 3.51
N ARG A 173 -20.27 7.57 2.33
CA ARG A 173 -21.61 8.04 2.05
C ARG A 173 -22.66 6.94 2.14
N ASN A 174 -22.36 5.75 1.59
CA ASN A 174 -23.27 4.60 1.68
C ASN A 174 -23.52 4.18 3.13
N SER A 175 -22.49 4.20 3.97
CA SER A 175 -22.61 3.88 5.40
C SER A 175 -23.49 4.87 6.16
N GLN A 176 -23.61 6.12 5.67
CA GLN A 176 -24.47 7.17 6.21
C GLN A 176 -25.85 7.21 5.53
N GLY A 177 -26.11 6.38 4.52
CA GLY A 177 -27.35 6.38 3.76
C GLY A 177 -27.50 7.61 2.84
N LEU A 178 -26.39 8.22 2.43
CA LEU A 178 -26.34 9.39 1.57
C LEU A 178 -26.07 9.00 0.11
N ASP A 179 -26.56 9.84 -0.83
CA ASP A 179 -26.26 9.68 -2.25
C ASP A 179 -24.76 9.92 -2.55
N PHE A 180 -24.25 9.23 -3.57
CA PHE A 180 -22.87 9.44 -4.04
C PHE A 180 -22.72 10.82 -4.68
N VAL A 181 -21.60 11.46 -4.42
CA VAL A 181 -21.21 12.72 -5.05
C VAL A 181 -20.36 12.42 -6.28
N ALA A 182 -20.59 13.18 -7.35
CA ALA A 182 -19.85 13.03 -8.59
C ALA A 182 -18.35 13.32 -8.39
N ASN A 183 -17.53 12.54 -9.07
CA ASN A 183 -16.09 12.76 -9.18
C ASN A 183 -15.82 14.02 -10.01
N ASP A 184 -15.13 14.99 -9.43
CA ASP A 184 -14.77 16.26 -10.09
C ASP A 184 -13.29 16.27 -10.47
N LYS A 185 -13.00 15.92 -11.72
CA LYS A 185 -11.62 15.84 -12.27
C LYS A 185 -10.91 17.20 -12.38
N THR A 186 -11.60 18.32 -12.13
CA THR A 186 -10.97 19.65 -12.10
C THR A 186 -10.25 19.92 -10.79
N LEU A 187 -10.64 19.23 -9.72
CA LEU A 187 -10.03 19.33 -8.41
C LEU A 187 -8.76 18.50 -8.29
N ASP A 188 -7.93 18.85 -7.32
CA ASP A 188 -6.79 18.04 -6.91
C ASP A 188 -7.24 16.81 -6.14
N TYR A 189 -6.38 15.79 -6.09
CA TYR A 189 -6.67 14.46 -5.56
C TYR A 189 -7.36 14.47 -4.19
N VAL A 190 -6.77 15.20 -3.23
CA VAL A 190 -7.29 15.25 -1.85
C VAL A 190 -8.54 16.11 -1.75
N ALA A 191 -8.57 17.25 -2.45
CA ALA A 191 -9.73 18.14 -2.47
C ALA A 191 -10.97 17.44 -3.04
N ASN A 192 -10.78 16.68 -4.13
CA ASN A 192 -11.83 15.88 -4.76
C ASN A 192 -12.33 14.77 -3.83
N PHE A 193 -11.42 14.03 -3.18
CA PHE A 193 -11.78 13.03 -2.18
C PHE A 193 -12.67 13.61 -1.07
N LEU A 194 -12.24 14.71 -0.47
CA LEU A 194 -12.99 15.36 0.62
C LEU A 194 -14.36 15.88 0.14
N GLN A 195 -14.43 16.46 -1.05
CA GLN A 195 -15.68 16.90 -1.64
C GLN A 195 -16.66 15.73 -1.86
N MET A 196 -16.18 14.60 -2.40
CA MET A 196 -17.00 13.41 -2.59
C MET A 196 -17.45 12.81 -1.25
N ALA A 197 -16.57 12.75 -0.25
CA ALA A 197 -16.89 12.19 1.06
C ALA A 197 -17.92 13.03 1.83
N PHE A 198 -17.73 14.35 1.87
CA PHE A 198 -18.57 15.27 2.67
C PHE A 198 -19.73 15.91 1.90
N GLY A 199 -19.75 15.81 0.58
CA GLY A 199 -20.83 16.37 -0.27
C GLY A 199 -20.73 17.90 -0.45
N LYS A 200 -19.62 18.51 -0.10
CA LYS A 200 -19.34 19.94 -0.24
C LYS A 200 -17.84 20.20 -0.33
N PRO A 201 -17.42 21.31 -0.95
CA PRO A 201 -16.01 21.70 -0.99
C PRO A 201 -15.40 21.80 0.42
N ALA A 202 -14.19 21.28 0.57
CA ALA A 202 -13.40 21.41 1.78
C ALA A 202 -12.64 22.74 1.81
N SER A 203 -12.34 23.25 3.01
CA SER A 203 -11.43 24.39 3.15
C SER A 203 -9.99 23.98 2.81
N ASN A 204 -9.18 24.94 2.38
CA ASN A 204 -7.76 24.68 2.09
C ASN A 204 -7.02 24.09 3.31
N VAL A 205 -7.35 24.54 4.51
CA VAL A 205 -6.77 24.01 5.76
C VAL A 205 -7.09 22.50 5.93
N LEU A 206 -8.31 22.09 5.61
CA LEU A 206 -8.69 20.68 5.70
C LEU A 206 -8.04 19.84 4.60
N VAL A 207 -7.91 20.40 3.40
CA VAL A 207 -7.20 19.74 2.29
C VAL A 207 -5.74 19.53 2.66
N ASP A 208 -5.03 20.56 3.13
CA ASP A 208 -3.63 20.48 3.55
C ASP A 208 -3.44 19.47 4.71
N ALA A 209 -4.29 19.52 5.72
CA ALA A 209 -4.21 18.58 6.84
C ALA A 209 -4.42 17.13 6.39
N MET A 210 -5.37 16.86 5.49
CA MET A 210 -5.62 15.52 4.97
C MET A 210 -4.49 15.05 4.07
N ASP A 211 -3.92 15.92 3.25
CA ASP A 211 -2.79 15.61 2.39
C ASP A 211 -1.59 15.15 3.23
N LYS A 212 -1.24 15.90 4.28
CA LYS A 212 -0.19 15.52 5.23
C LYS A 212 -0.48 14.21 5.95
N LEU A 213 -1.73 13.98 6.37
CA LEU A 213 -2.13 12.70 6.96
C LEU A 213 -1.94 11.53 5.99
N LEU A 214 -2.26 11.69 4.72
CA LEU A 214 -2.03 10.66 3.70
C LEU A 214 -0.53 10.41 3.48
N ILE A 215 0.31 11.44 3.47
CA ILE A 215 1.77 11.30 3.40
C ILE A 215 2.28 10.48 4.60
N LEU A 216 1.91 10.88 5.82
CA LEU A 216 2.37 10.23 7.05
C LEU A 216 1.93 8.76 7.17
N HIS A 217 0.88 8.35 6.44
CA HIS A 217 0.33 6.98 6.45
C HIS A 217 0.54 6.22 5.13
N ALA A 218 1.36 6.75 4.22
CA ALA A 218 1.48 6.17 2.88
C ALA A 218 2.14 4.79 2.88
N ASP A 219 3.10 4.54 3.76
CA ASP A 219 3.72 3.22 3.94
C ASP A 219 4.25 3.03 5.37
N HIS A 220 4.09 1.83 5.90
CA HIS A 220 4.57 1.43 7.23
C HIS A 220 5.34 0.11 7.17
N GLU A 221 6.19 -0.05 6.15
CA GLU A 221 7.03 -1.23 5.91
C GLU A 221 6.22 -2.54 5.75
N GLN A 222 6.74 -3.62 6.37
CA GLN A 222 6.17 -4.96 6.33
C GLN A 222 5.09 -5.16 7.41
N ASN A 223 4.16 -4.20 7.53
CA ASN A 223 2.98 -4.34 8.37
C ASN A 223 2.08 -5.50 7.89
N CYS A 224 1.03 -5.82 8.66
CA CYS A 224 0.11 -6.92 8.35
C CYS A 224 -0.51 -6.79 6.96
N SER A 225 -0.89 -5.60 6.54
CA SER A 225 -1.49 -5.36 5.22
C SER A 225 -0.50 -5.61 4.08
N THR A 226 0.71 -5.04 4.17
CA THR A 226 1.78 -5.25 3.19
C THR A 226 2.16 -6.73 3.09
N SER A 227 2.34 -7.40 4.22
CA SER A 227 2.66 -8.83 4.27
C SER A 227 1.54 -9.68 3.65
N THR A 228 0.27 -9.34 3.91
CA THR A 228 -0.89 -10.02 3.32
C THR A 228 -0.97 -9.81 1.81
N VAL A 229 -0.79 -8.57 1.32
CA VAL A 229 -0.74 -8.27 -0.12
C VAL A 229 0.33 -9.10 -0.81
N ARG A 230 1.53 -9.18 -0.24
CA ARG A 230 2.63 -9.98 -0.78
C ARG A 230 2.32 -11.48 -0.74
N MET A 231 1.74 -11.97 0.34
CA MET A 231 1.38 -13.38 0.48
C MET A 231 0.33 -13.79 -0.58
N VAL A 232 -0.73 -13.01 -0.75
CA VAL A 232 -1.74 -13.25 -1.79
C VAL A 232 -1.12 -13.12 -3.18
N GLY A 233 -0.32 -12.09 -3.42
CA GLY A 233 0.36 -11.85 -4.69
C GLY A 233 1.35 -12.97 -5.08
N SER A 234 1.93 -13.67 -4.10
CA SER A 234 2.86 -14.79 -4.36
C SER A 234 2.21 -15.98 -5.09
N SER A 235 0.89 -16.07 -5.06
CA SER A 235 0.11 -17.07 -5.82
C SER A 235 -0.20 -16.62 -7.26
N ASN A 236 0.36 -15.51 -7.74
CA ASN A 236 0.00 -14.84 -8.99
C ASN A 236 -1.47 -14.35 -9.04
N ALA A 237 -2.07 -14.10 -7.88
CA ALA A 237 -3.37 -13.44 -7.81
C ALA A 237 -3.30 -12.03 -8.42
N ASN A 238 -4.42 -11.55 -9.00
CA ASN A 238 -4.47 -10.22 -9.56
C ASN A 238 -4.32 -9.12 -8.46
N ILE A 239 -3.97 -7.91 -8.88
CA ILE A 239 -3.70 -6.80 -7.96
C ILE A 239 -4.91 -6.46 -7.07
N TYR A 240 -6.13 -6.54 -7.60
CA TYR A 240 -7.34 -6.22 -6.86
C TYR A 240 -7.59 -7.23 -5.74
N ALA A 241 -7.37 -8.52 -6.00
CA ALA A 241 -7.44 -9.58 -4.99
C ALA A 241 -6.36 -9.38 -3.91
N SER A 242 -5.14 -9.08 -4.31
CA SER A 242 -4.02 -8.85 -3.39
C SER A 242 -4.28 -7.65 -2.48
N ILE A 243 -4.72 -6.51 -3.03
CA ILE A 243 -5.04 -5.30 -2.26
C ILE A 243 -6.26 -5.54 -1.37
N THR A 244 -7.27 -6.30 -1.82
CA THR A 244 -8.41 -6.67 -0.97
C THR A 244 -7.97 -7.46 0.27
N GLY A 245 -6.97 -8.32 0.14
CA GLY A 245 -6.33 -8.98 1.28
C GLY A 245 -5.73 -8.00 2.28
N GLY A 246 -5.01 -7.00 1.79
CA GLY A 246 -4.45 -5.91 2.61
C GLY A 246 -5.53 -5.07 3.32
N ILE A 247 -6.62 -4.74 2.62
CA ILE A 247 -7.77 -4.04 3.21
C ILE A 247 -8.40 -4.89 4.34
N SER A 248 -8.55 -6.18 4.11
CA SER A 248 -9.10 -7.10 5.11
C SER A 248 -8.21 -7.20 6.34
N ALA A 249 -6.90 -7.12 6.19
CA ALA A 249 -5.95 -7.11 7.30
C ALA A 249 -6.08 -5.86 8.18
N LEU A 250 -6.53 -4.73 7.62
CA LEU A 250 -6.79 -3.49 8.39
C LEU A 250 -8.06 -3.53 9.24
N TRP A 251 -8.89 -4.57 9.11
CA TRP A 251 -10.15 -4.65 9.87
C TRP A 251 -9.96 -5.01 11.34
N GLY A 252 -8.85 -5.68 11.66
CA GLY A 252 -8.58 -6.12 13.03
C GLY A 252 -8.30 -4.94 13.98
N PRO A 253 -8.42 -5.17 15.29
CA PRO A 253 -8.16 -4.16 16.33
C PRO A 253 -6.66 -3.94 16.61
N LEU A 254 -5.78 -4.69 15.96
CA LEU A 254 -4.32 -4.63 16.11
C LEU A 254 -3.67 -4.07 14.85
#